data_6b862eb28a88f635e2d086bf3f47e330
#
_entry.id   6b862eb28a88f635e2d086bf3f47e330
#
_cell.length_a   1.000
_cell.length_b   1.000
_cell.length_c   1.000
_cell.angle_alpha   90.00
_cell.angle_beta   90.00
_cell.angle_gamma   90.00
#
_symmetry.space_group_name_H-M   'P 1'
#
loop_
_entity.id
_entity.type
_entity.pdbx_description
1 polymer ?
#
loop_
_entity_poly.entity_id
_entity_poly.type
_entity_poly.pdbx_seq_one_letter_code
_entity_poly.pdbx_strand_id
1 'polypeptide(L)'
;SKGELIKFLHQCAFSPTIPTWIKAIDNGQFSSWPGLTSAAVRKYLPPSPATDKGHMKRLRQNIRSTRPKQHSPSTTAEDNIANRLKQLISEELDANPPEEQMEEGNGTNVFCFAAIADKIEGTVYVDNTGRFPVRSLEGHLYLFVLYDYGSNAILVEALKTMESKEFIAAFQKKISYLTQRGFKPRFNVMDNIVSKAVQSFLEEHQIGMQIVEPHNHRVNAAERAIQTFKDHFIAGLSTTDKEFPLQLWDQLLEQAQDSLNMLRTSRVNPRLSAYHVLEGPHDFN
;
A
#
# COMPACT_ATOMS: atom_id res chain seq x y z
N SER A 1 12.38 8.59 31.39
CA SER A 1 11.67 9.88 31.20
C SER A 1 10.52 9.74 30.22
N LYS A 2 9.57 10.70 30.23
CA LYS A 2 8.48 10.67 29.23
C LYS A 2 8.99 10.75 27.78
N GLY A 3 10.08 11.47 27.54
CA GLY A 3 10.71 11.55 26.24
C GLY A 3 11.28 10.22 25.75
N GLU A 4 11.89 9.46 26.64
CA GLU A 4 12.41 8.12 26.33
C GLU A 4 11.29 7.14 26.03
N LEU A 5 10.19 7.19 26.79
CA LEU A 5 9.01 6.37 26.51
C LEU A 5 8.45 6.67 25.12
N ILE A 6 8.21 7.95 24.79
CA ILE A 6 7.66 8.32 23.48
C ILE A 6 8.62 7.93 22.34
N LYS A 7 9.92 8.11 22.53
CA LYS A 7 10.93 7.65 21.57
C LYS A 7 10.88 6.14 21.38
N PHE A 8 10.82 5.38 22.47
CA PHE A 8 10.72 3.92 22.44
C PHE A 8 9.46 3.45 21.70
N LEU A 9 8.29 4.00 22.07
CA LEU A 9 7.02 3.67 21.39
C LEU A 9 7.05 4.02 19.89
N HIS A 10 7.67 5.12 19.51
CA HIS A 10 7.86 5.48 18.11
C HIS A 10 8.73 4.47 17.36
N GLN A 11 9.78 3.98 18.00
CA GLN A 11 10.65 2.93 17.45
C GLN A 11 9.91 1.59 17.33
N CYS A 12 9.11 1.21 18.31
CA CYS A 12 8.25 0.01 18.26
C CYS A 12 7.23 0.09 17.12
N ALA A 13 6.75 1.29 16.79
CA ALA A 13 5.89 1.54 15.63
C ALA A 13 6.66 1.65 14.29
N PHE A 14 7.92 1.25 14.23
CA PHE A 14 8.80 1.33 13.05
C PHE A 14 9.06 2.76 12.56
N SER A 15 9.17 3.70 13.48
CA SER A 15 9.51 5.10 13.23
C SER A 15 8.73 5.74 12.07
N PRO A 16 7.39 5.73 12.13
CA PRO A 16 6.54 6.34 11.12
C PRO A 16 6.77 7.85 11.05
N THR A 17 6.29 8.49 9.98
CA THR A 17 6.30 9.96 9.93
C THR A 17 5.41 10.53 11.03
N ILE A 18 5.84 11.61 11.68
CA ILE A 18 5.14 12.23 12.82
C ILE A 18 3.67 12.55 12.47
N PRO A 19 3.35 13.17 11.32
CA PRO A 19 1.96 13.46 10.97
C PRO A 19 1.09 12.21 10.85
N THR A 20 1.63 11.13 10.25
CA THR A 20 0.92 9.85 10.10
C THR A 20 0.64 9.22 11.46
N TRP A 21 1.64 9.22 12.34
CA TRP A 21 1.48 8.64 13.68
C TRP A 21 0.50 9.42 14.53
N ILE A 22 0.61 10.75 14.54
CA ILE A 22 -0.34 11.62 15.26
C ILE A 22 -1.78 11.39 14.79
N LYS A 23 -1.99 11.30 13.47
CA LYS A 23 -3.32 11.01 12.91
C LYS A 23 -3.87 9.67 13.39
N ALA A 24 -3.04 8.63 13.43
CA ALA A 24 -3.43 7.32 13.92
C ALA A 24 -3.75 7.33 15.43
N ILE A 25 -2.96 8.05 16.23
CA ILE A 25 -3.22 8.24 17.68
C ILE A 25 -4.54 8.99 17.89
N ASP A 26 -4.77 10.11 17.17
CA ASP A 26 -5.98 10.91 17.28
C ASP A 26 -7.23 10.12 16.85
N ASN A 27 -7.09 9.15 15.94
CA ASN A 27 -8.12 8.20 15.56
C ASN A 27 -8.32 7.04 16.57
N GLY A 28 -7.58 7.02 17.67
CA GLY A 28 -7.69 5.99 18.71
C GLY A 28 -7.05 4.64 18.36
N GLN A 29 -6.25 4.57 17.28
CA GLN A 29 -5.66 3.31 16.80
C GLN A 29 -4.54 2.78 17.68
N PHE A 30 -4.04 3.59 18.62
CA PHE A 30 -3.01 3.26 19.61
C PHE A 30 -3.49 3.47 21.06
N SER A 31 -4.79 3.33 21.29
CA SER A 31 -5.40 3.65 22.61
C SER A 31 -4.89 2.75 23.75
N SER A 32 -4.50 1.52 23.45
CA SER A 32 -3.92 0.57 24.41
C SER A 32 -2.44 0.84 24.75
N TRP A 33 -1.77 1.74 24.01
CA TRP A 33 -0.35 2.03 24.27
C TRP A 33 -0.20 2.99 25.44
N PRO A 34 0.42 2.57 26.56
CA PRO A 34 0.42 3.34 27.81
C PRO A 34 1.17 4.65 27.66
N GLY A 35 0.52 5.75 28.05
CA GLY A 35 1.12 7.09 28.04
C GLY A 35 1.30 7.73 26.66
N LEU A 36 0.86 7.08 25.58
CA LEU A 36 0.94 7.60 24.24
C LEU A 36 -0.24 8.55 23.95
N THR A 37 0.08 9.80 23.64
CA THR A 37 -0.90 10.81 23.22
C THR A 37 -0.27 11.70 22.15
N SER A 38 -1.08 12.27 21.27
CA SER A 38 -0.59 13.21 20.24
C SER A 38 0.09 14.44 20.83
N ALA A 39 -0.38 14.92 21.99
CA ALA A 39 0.27 16.01 22.72
C ALA A 39 1.66 15.62 23.22
N ALA A 40 1.81 14.38 23.75
CA ALA A 40 3.11 13.87 24.18
C ALA A 40 4.08 13.70 23.01
N VAL A 41 3.60 13.20 21.89
CA VAL A 41 4.41 13.08 20.64
C VAL A 41 4.91 14.45 20.19
N ARG A 42 4.03 15.45 20.06
CA ARG A 42 4.42 16.81 19.66
C ARG A 42 5.43 17.46 20.62
N LYS A 43 5.34 17.15 21.91
CA LYS A 43 6.18 17.78 22.93
C LYS A 43 7.53 17.08 23.13
N TYR A 44 7.56 15.76 23.04
CA TYR A 44 8.70 14.98 23.54
C TYR A 44 9.44 14.16 22.46
N LEU A 45 8.85 13.95 21.27
CA LEU A 45 9.51 13.19 20.23
C LEU A 45 10.56 14.06 19.52
N PRO A 46 11.84 13.71 19.59
CA PRO A 46 12.88 14.39 18.81
C PRO A 46 12.80 13.99 17.33
N PRO A 47 13.44 14.76 16.43
CA PRO A 47 13.64 14.34 15.04
C PRO A 47 14.25 12.94 14.97
N SER A 48 13.74 12.10 14.06
CA SER A 48 14.15 10.71 13.93
C SER A 48 14.91 10.49 12.62
N PRO A 49 16.23 10.29 12.66
CA PRO A 49 16.99 9.96 11.46
C PRO A 49 16.54 8.66 10.79
N ALA A 50 15.93 7.75 11.54
CA ALA A 50 15.38 6.51 11.01
C ALA A 50 14.14 6.77 10.16
N THR A 51 13.24 7.66 10.61
CA THR A 51 12.10 8.12 9.82
C THR A 51 12.57 8.76 8.51
N ASP A 52 13.58 9.62 8.59
CA ASP A 52 14.13 10.29 7.39
C ASP A 52 14.71 9.27 6.39
N LYS A 53 15.46 8.28 6.88
CA LYS A 53 16.03 7.23 6.02
C LYS A 53 14.97 6.39 5.31
N GLY A 54 13.90 6.01 6.01
CA GLY A 54 12.81 5.21 5.45
C GLY A 54 11.95 6.00 4.46
N HIS A 55 11.65 7.26 4.77
CA HIS A 55 10.70 8.08 4.01
C HIS A 55 11.35 9.10 3.07
N MET A 56 12.67 9.07 2.94
CA MET A 56 13.40 9.97 2.04
C MET A 56 13.12 9.64 0.59
N LYS A 57 12.39 10.52 -0.10
CA LYS A 57 12.16 10.40 -1.54
C LYS A 57 13.38 10.91 -2.30
N ARG A 58 14.02 10.04 -3.09
CA ARG A 58 15.00 10.47 -4.07
C ARG A 58 14.31 11.35 -5.12
N LEU A 59 14.62 12.63 -5.13
CA LEU A 59 14.34 13.47 -6.29
C LEU A 59 15.18 12.94 -7.45
N ARG A 60 14.55 12.43 -8.50
CA ARG A 60 15.27 12.09 -9.74
C ARG A 60 15.86 13.38 -10.31
N GLN A 61 17.19 13.49 -10.27
CA GLN A 61 17.92 14.58 -10.90
C GLN A 61 17.76 14.45 -12.38
N ASN A 62 17.16 14.84 -13.19
CA ASN A 62 17.00 14.73 -14.65
C ASN A 62 15.55 14.49 -15.13
N ILE A 63 14.53 14.90 -14.37
CA ILE A 63 13.20 15.07 -14.95
C ILE A 63 13.26 16.36 -15.78
N ARG A 64 13.70 16.26 -17.02
CA ARG A 64 13.49 17.31 -18.01
C ARG A 64 12.00 17.25 -18.37
N SER A 65 11.27 18.29 -17.98
CA SER A 65 9.93 18.51 -18.53
C SER A 65 10.05 18.65 -20.04
N THR A 66 9.41 17.75 -20.80
CA THR A 66 9.30 17.87 -22.26
C THR A 66 8.27 18.93 -22.66
N ARG A 67 7.62 19.57 -21.72
CA ARG A 67 6.70 20.70 -21.99
C ARG A 67 7.52 21.96 -22.28
N PRO A 68 7.30 22.63 -23.44
CA PRO A 68 7.89 23.93 -23.68
C PRO A 68 7.50 24.88 -22.54
N LYS A 69 8.49 25.61 -22.00
CA LYS A 69 8.20 26.70 -21.05
C LYS A 69 7.45 27.77 -21.82
N GLN A 70 6.15 27.83 -21.66
CA GLN A 70 5.38 29.01 -22.03
C GLN A 70 5.70 30.11 -21.02
N HIS A 71 6.35 31.15 -21.47
CA HIS A 71 6.48 32.39 -20.74
C HIS A 71 5.06 32.99 -20.64
N SER A 72 4.40 32.80 -19.50
CA SER A 72 3.16 33.46 -19.15
C SER A 72 3.48 34.64 -18.24
N PRO A 73 2.83 35.80 -18.40
CA PRO A 73 2.90 36.87 -17.42
C PRO A 73 2.30 36.36 -16.10
N SER A 74 2.80 36.88 -15.00
CA SER A 74 2.49 36.52 -13.63
C SER A 74 0.99 36.55 -13.30
N THR A 75 0.34 35.40 -13.48
CA THR A 75 -0.98 35.13 -12.91
C THR A 75 -0.78 34.20 -11.71
N THR A 76 -1.42 34.47 -10.60
CA THR A 76 -1.28 33.70 -9.37
C THR A 76 -1.70 32.24 -9.57
N ALA A 77 -1.10 31.32 -8.84
CA ALA A 77 -1.34 29.88 -9.00
C ALA A 77 -2.83 29.48 -8.82
N GLU A 78 -3.59 30.28 -8.07
CA GLU A 78 -5.02 30.11 -7.83
C GLU A 78 -5.88 30.41 -9.06
N ASP A 79 -5.53 31.45 -9.84
CA ASP A 79 -6.23 31.79 -11.07
C ASP A 79 -6.06 30.73 -12.17
N ASN A 80 -4.91 30.07 -12.20
CA ASN A 80 -4.62 28.99 -13.14
C ASN A 80 -5.43 27.72 -12.84
N ILE A 81 -5.64 27.39 -11.57
CA ILE A 81 -6.45 26.24 -11.15
C ILE A 81 -7.93 26.48 -11.45
N ALA A 82 -8.44 27.68 -11.15
CA ALA A 82 -9.83 28.05 -11.41
C ALA A 82 -10.17 28.08 -12.90
N ASN A 83 -9.26 28.59 -13.74
CA ASN A 83 -9.44 28.60 -15.19
C ASN A 83 -9.35 27.22 -15.80
N ARG A 84 -8.48 26.33 -15.30
CA ARG A 84 -8.38 24.96 -15.78
C ARG A 84 -9.59 24.09 -15.38
N LEU A 85 -10.15 24.32 -14.19
CA LEU A 85 -11.41 23.69 -13.76
C LEU A 85 -12.60 24.15 -14.61
N LYS A 86 -12.70 25.45 -14.92
CA LYS A 86 -13.74 25.97 -15.82
C LYS A 86 -13.64 25.41 -17.23
N GLN A 87 -12.41 25.23 -17.75
CA GLN A 87 -12.18 24.67 -19.08
C GLN A 87 -12.55 23.18 -19.13
N LEU A 88 -12.20 22.38 -18.11
CA LEU A 88 -12.59 20.98 -18.01
C LEU A 88 -14.10 20.79 -17.89
N ILE A 89 -14.78 21.66 -17.13
CA ILE A 89 -16.24 21.61 -16.99
C ILE A 89 -16.93 22.02 -18.32
N SER A 90 -16.40 22.99 -19.06
CA SER A 90 -16.97 23.35 -20.37
C SER A 90 -16.75 22.28 -21.41
N GLU A 91 -15.58 21.61 -21.43
CA GLU A 91 -15.29 20.48 -22.33
C GLU A 91 -16.17 19.26 -22.05
N GLU A 92 -16.56 19.02 -20.79
CA GLU A 92 -17.52 17.95 -20.42
C GLU A 92 -18.99 18.32 -20.75
N LEU A 93 -19.35 19.59 -20.71
CA LEU A 93 -20.71 20.05 -21.01
C LEU A 93 -20.98 20.20 -22.53
N ASP A 94 -19.95 20.43 -23.33
CA ASP A 94 -20.05 20.52 -24.79
C ASP A 94 -19.91 19.16 -25.50
N ALA A 95 -19.54 18.12 -24.78
CA ALA A 95 -19.53 16.76 -25.27
C ALA A 95 -20.94 16.16 -25.26
N ASN A 96 -21.83 16.66 -26.10
CA ASN A 96 -22.95 15.85 -26.54
C ASN A 96 -22.37 14.63 -27.26
N PRO A 97 -22.66 13.40 -26.82
CA PRO A 97 -22.20 12.23 -27.56
C PRO A 97 -22.84 12.33 -28.95
N PRO A 98 -22.05 12.18 -30.04
CA PRO A 98 -22.63 12.05 -31.35
C PRO A 98 -23.58 10.84 -31.31
N GLU A 99 -24.78 10.98 -31.90
CA GLU A 99 -25.64 9.84 -32.18
C GLU A 99 -24.87 8.91 -33.12
N GLU A 100 -24.12 7.97 -32.55
CA GLU A 100 -23.48 6.92 -33.32
C GLU A 100 -24.57 6.00 -33.83
N GLN A 101 -24.75 6.07 -35.14
CA GLN A 101 -25.43 5.01 -35.88
C GLN A 101 -24.72 3.70 -35.60
N MET A 102 -25.45 2.76 -34.96
CA MET A 102 -24.97 1.42 -34.69
C MET A 102 -24.60 0.73 -36.00
N GLU A 103 -23.33 0.75 -36.38
CA GLU A 103 -22.83 -0.23 -37.33
C GLU A 103 -22.75 -1.57 -36.60
N GLU A 104 -23.47 -2.57 -37.13
CA GLU A 104 -23.38 -3.97 -36.68
C GLU A 104 -21.97 -4.51 -36.98
N GLY A 105 -21.04 -4.26 -36.07
CA GLY A 105 -19.70 -4.83 -36.08
C GLY A 105 -19.64 -5.96 -35.04
N ASN A 106 -19.36 -7.16 -35.52
CA ASN A 106 -19.07 -8.37 -34.72
C ASN A 106 -17.85 -8.16 -33.79
N GLY A 107 -18.04 -7.47 -32.69
CA GLY A 107 -17.04 -7.32 -31.64
C GLY A 107 -17.76 -7.23 -30.32
N THR A 108 -17.65 -8.27 -29.50
CA THR A 108 -18.23 -8.28 -28.16
C THR A 108 -17.42 -7.36 -27.26
N ASN A 109 -17.75 -6.08 -27.23
CA ASN A 109 -17.21 -5.15 -26.24
C ASN A 109 -18.00 -5.35 -24.94
N VAL A 110 -17.49 -6.19 -24.05
CA VAL A 110 -18.07 -6.36 -22.73
C VAL A 110 -17.51 -5.25 -21.83
N PHE A 111 -18.26 -4.17 -21.66
CA PHE A 111 -17.97 -3.16 -20.65
C PHE A 111 -18.53 -3.62 -19.30
N CYS A 112 -17.64 -4.11 -18.44
CA CYS A 112 -18.02 -4.47 -17.08
C CYS A 112 -18.09 -3.24 -16.18
N PHE A 113 -19.18 -2.46 -16.26
CA PHE A 113 -19.45 -1.39 -15.27
C PHE A 113 -19.73 -1.96 -13.87
N ALA A 114 -20.14 -3.21 -13.74
CA ALA A 114 -20.36 -3.88 -12.47
C ALA A 114 -19.07 -4.06 -11.65
N ALA A 115 -17.89 -4.14 -12.27
CA ALA A 115 -16.61 -4.27 -11.58
C ALA A 115 -16.19 -3.01 -10.81
N ILE A 116 -16.81 -1.85 -11.06
CA ILE A 116 -16.47 -0.59 -10.37
C ILE A 116 -17.25 -0.46 -9.04
N ALA A 117 -18.46 -0.98 -8.94
CA ALA A 117 -19.26 -0.89 -7.73
C ALA A 117 -18.79 -1.85 -6.62
N ASP A 118 -18.25 -3.02 -6.99
CA ASP A 118 -17.80 -4.06 -6.07
C ASP A 118 -16.30 -3.96 -5.68
N LYS A 119 -15.61 -2.92 -6.10
CA LYS A 119 -14.15 -2.77 -5.85
C LYS A 119 -13.75 -2.72 -4.38
N ILE A 120 -14.68 -2.43 -3.48
CA ILE A 120 -14.37 -2.26 -2.06
C ILE A 120 -14.25 -3.60 -1.36
N GLU A 121 -15.08 -4.59 -1.71
CA GLU A 121 -15.07 -5.90 -1.04
C GLU A 121 -14.48 -6.99 -1.92
N GLY A 122 -13.46 -7.65 -1.39
CA GLY A 122 -12.87 -8.84 -2.00
C GLY A 122 -11.88 -8.59 -3.14
N THR A 123 -11.49 -7.34 -3.40
CA THR A 123 -10.42 -7.05 -4.36
C THR A 123 -9.06 -7.04 -3.66
N VAL A 124 -8.17 -7.90 -4.12
CA VAL A 124 -6.78 -7.96 -3.67
C VAL A 124 -5.84 -7.63 -4.82
N TYR A 125 -4.73 -7.02 -4.48
CA TYR A 125 -3.63 -6.71 -5.42
C TYR A 125 -2.39 -7.44 -4.93
N VAL A 126 -1.71 -8.14 -5.81
CA VAL A 126 -0.49 -8.87 -5.44
C VAL A 126 0.65 -8.51 -6.36
N ASP A 127 1.83 -8.51 -5.77
CA ASP A 127 3.08 -8.33 -6.50
C ASP A 127 4.26 -8.77 -5.62
N ASN A 128 5.44 -8.94 -6.22
CA ASN A 128 6.66 -9.29 -5.52
C ASN A 128 7.63 -8.11 -5.49
N THR A 129 8.40 -8.01 -4.40
CA THR A 129 9.50 -7.04 -4.37
C THR A 129 10.66 -7.49 -5.25
N GLY A 130 11.51 -6.54 -5.65
CA GLY A 130 12.84 -6.89 -6.13
C GLY A 130 13.68 -7.55 -5.01
N ARG A 131 14.83 -8.08 -5.39
CA ARG A 131 15.75 -8.78 -4.50
C ARG A 131 16.22 -7.87 -3.35
N PHE A 132 16.19 -8.39 -2.13
CA PHE A 132 16.80 -7.76 -0.97
C PHE A 132 18.33 -7.82 -1.05
N PRO A 133 19.04 -6.78 -0.56
CA PRO A 133 20.50 -6.74 -0.63
C PRO A 133 21.17 -7.79 0.25
N VAL A 134 20.52 -8.24 1.33
CA VAL A 134 21.03 -9.21 2.29
C VAL A 134 20.11 -10.42 2.31
N ARG A 135 20.67 -11.62 2.12
CA ARG A 135 19.93 -12.87 2.31
C ARG A 135 19.67 -13.09 3.79
N SER A 136 18.45 -13.48 4.17
CA SER A 136 18.17 -13.86 5.55
C SER A 136 18.86 -15.18 5.95
N LEU A 137 18.91 -15.46 7.26
CA LEU A 137 19.42 -16.75 7.75
C LEU A 137 18.58 -17.91 7.24
N GLU A 138 17.27 -17.73 7.06
CA GLU A 138 16.38 -18.74 6.50
C GLU A 138 16.45 -18.84 4.97
N GLY A 139 17.26 -17.99 4.34
CA GLY A 139 17.50 -17.99 2.89
C GLY A 139 16.60 -17.08 2.08
N HIS A 140 15.76 -16.27 2.72
CA HIS A 140 14.84 -15.37 2.04
C HIS A 140 15.58 -14.21 1.34
N LEU A 141 15.05 -13.81 0.18
CA LEU A 141 15.62 -12.75 -0.66
C LEU A 141 14.56 -11.78 -1.21
N TYR A 142 13.30 -12.18 -1.20
CA TYR A 142 12.20 -11.43 -1.79
C TYR A 142 11.04 -11.34 -0.82
N LEU A 143 10.10 -10.44 -1.07
CA LEU A 143 8.82 -10.39 -0.37
C LEU A 143 7.69 -10.52 -1.38
N PHE A 144 6.75 -11.38 -1.07
CA PHE A 144 5.40 -11.35 -1.61
C PHE A 144 4.61 -10.29 -0.85
N VAL A 145 3.89 -9.44 -1.57
CA VAL A 145 3.05 -8.39 -1.00
C VAL A 145 1.64 -8.54 -1.53
N LEU A 146 0.70 -8.69 -0.62
CA LEU A 146 -0.73 -8.67 -0.91
C LEU A 146 -1.35 -7.43 -0.29
N TYR A 147 -2.06 -6.67 -1.07
CA TYR A 147 -2.80 -5.52 -0.63
C TYR A 147 -4.31 -5.78 -0.75
N ASP A 148 -4.99 -5.87 0.37
CA ASP A 148 -6.45 -5.95 0.41
C ASP A 148 -7.06 -4.55 0.35
N TYR A 149 -7.87 -4.32 -0.68
CA TYR A 149 -8.43 -2.99 -0.93
C TYR A 149 -9.45 -2.58 0.12
N GLY A 150 -10.28 -3.50 0.58
CA GLY A 150 -11.36 -3.24 1.53
C GLY A 150 -10.83 -2.85 2.91
N SER A 151 -10.06 -3.71 3.51
CA SER A 151 -9.42 -3.42 4.81
C SER A 151 -8.34 -2.35 4.72
N ASN A 152 -7.81 -2.07 3.52
CA ASN A 152 -6.62 -1.25 3.30
C ASN A 152 -5.35 -1.86 3.90
N ALA A 153 -5.35 -3.15 4.16
CA ALA A 153 -4.23 -3.87 4.76
C ALA A 153 -3.16 -4.22 3.74
N ILE A 154 -1.91 -4.18 4.18
CA ILE A 154 -0.76 -4.69 3.45
C ILE A 154 -0.26 -5.92 4.19
N LEU A 155 -0.29 -7.06 3.54
CA LEU A 155 0.18 -8.33 4.06
C LEU A 155 1.44 -8.74 3.31
N VAL A 156 2.43 -9.25 4.04
CA VAL A 156 3.72 -9.61 3.46
C VAL A 156 4.11 -11.03 3.84
N GLU A 157 4.87 -11.68 2.96
CA GLU A 157 5.48 -12.97 3.21
C GLU A 157 6.88 -12.99 2.62
N ALA A 158 7.85 -13.58 3.33
CA ALA A 158 9.21 -13.73 2.84
C ALA A 158 9.30 -14.90 1.85
N LEU A 159 10.02 -14.71 0.74
CA LEU A 159 10.25 -15.72 -0.27
C LEU A 159 11.74 -15.97 -0.46
N LYS A 160 12.09 -17.23 -0.72
CA LYS A 160 13.48 -17.63 -1.07
C LYS A 160 13.76 -17.40 -2.54
N THR A 161 12.79 -17.70 -3.39
CA THR A 161 12.87 -17.60 -4.84
C THR A 161 11.64 -16.91 -5.42
N MET A 162 11.72 -16.55 -6.71
CA MET A 162 10.58 -16.00 -7.47
C MET A 162 9.81 -17.09 -8.22
N GLU A 163 9.99 -18.36 -7.86
CA GLU A 163 9.32 -19.47 -8.51
C GLU A 163 7.81 -19.48 -8.20
N SER A 164 7.02 -19.93 -9.16
CA SER A 164 5.55 -20.00 -9.04
C SER A 164 5.10 -20.81 -7.82
N LYS A 165 5.84 -21.84 -7.43
CA LYS A 165 5.51 -22.65 -6.25
C LYS A 165 5.58 -21.85 -4.96
N GLU A 166 6.63 -21.07 -4.76
CA GLU A 166 6.76 -20.21 -3.58
C GLU A 166 5.73 -19.06 -3.58
N PHE A 167 5.51 -18.48 -4.75
CA PHE A 167 4.47 -17.46 -4.92
C PHE A 167 3.08 -18.00 -4.53
N ILE A 168 2.70 -19.17 -5.06
CA ILE A 168 1.40 -19.81 -4.75
C ILE A 168 1.29 -20.12 -3.26
N ALA A 169 2.34 -20.66 -2.64
CA ALA A 169 2.34 -20.97 -1.21
C ALA A 169 2.13 -19.71 -0.35
N ALA A 170 2.82 -18.62 -0.67
CA ALA A 170 2.66 -17.34 0.01
C ALA A 170 1.26 -16.76 -0.21
N PHE A 171 0.75 -16.83 -1.44
CA PHE A 171 -0.58 -16.36 -1.78
C PHE A 171 -1.65 -17.15 -1.02
N GLN A 172 -1.59 -18.47 -1.05
CA GLN A 172 -2.50 -19.36 -0.32
C GLN A 172 -2.50 -19.05 1.19
N LYS A 173 -1.32 -18.83 1.78
CA LYS A 173 -1.18 -18.46 3.19
C LYS A 173 -1.92 -17.14 3.49
N LYS A 174 -1.77 -16.12 2.63
CA LYS A 174 -2.43 -14.82 2.84
C LYS A 174 -3.94 -14.85 2.54
N ILE A 175 -4.38 -15.61 1.54
CA ILE A 175 -5.80 -15.84 1.29
C ILE A 175 -6.44 -16.56 2.48
N SER A 176 -5.80 -17.62 2.99
CA SER A 176 -6.28 -18.35 4.17
C SER A 176 -6.37 -17.43 5.40
N TYR A 177 -5.35 -16.60 5.60
CA TYR A 177 -5.33 -15.59 6.67
C TYR A 177 -6.52 -14.62 6.58
N LEU A 178 -6.81 -14.08 5.40
CA LEU A 178 -7.96 -13.21 5.17
C LEU A 178 -9.30 -13.94 5.37
N THR A 179 -9.41 -15.15 4.84
CA THR A 179 -10.65 -15.95 4.89
C THR A 179 -11.00 -16.33 6.33
N GLN A 180 -10.02 -16.71 7.15
CA GLN A 180 -10.22 -17.01 8.58
C GLN A 180 -10.74 -15.80 9.37
N ARG A 181 -10.50 -14.58 8.87
CA ARG A 181 -10.96 -13.31 9.45
C ARG A 181 -12.23 -12.76 8.83
N GLY A 182 -12.93 -13.60 8.03
CA GLY A 182 -14.21 -13.27 7.42
C GLY A 182 -14.12 -12.49 6.10
N PHE A 183 -12.92 -12.19 5.62
CA PHE A 183 -12.71 -11.58 4.31
C PHE A 183 -12.84 -12.65 3.22
N LYS A 184 -13.41 -12.28 2.09
CA LYS A 184 -13.58 -13.20 0.94
C LYS A 184 -12.94 -12.59 -0.29
N PRO A 185 -11.64 -12.83 -0.52
CA PRO A 185 -11.00 -12.42 -1.77
C PRO A 185 -11.72 -13.06 -2.96
N ARG A 186 -12.25 -12.21 -3.85
CA ARG A 186 -13.01 -12.63 -5.03
C ARG A 186 -12.34 -12.25 -6.32
N PHE A 187 -11.47 -11.26 -6.26
CA PHE A 187 -10.86 -10.67 -7.43
C PHE A 187 -9.41 -10.28 -7.16
N ASN A 188 -8.51 -10.76 -7.99
CA ASN A 188 -7.10 -10.47 -7.90
C ASN A 188 -6.62 -9.64 -9.08
N VAL A 189 -5.92 -8.56 -8.78
CA VAL A 189 -5.23 -7.72 -9.77
C VAL A 189 -3.73 -7.93 -9.64
N MET A 190 -3.08 -8.35 -10.72
CA MET A 190 -1.65 -8.64 -10.72
C MET A 190 -0.99 -8.20 -12.03
N ASP A 191 0.33 -8.11 -12.01
CA ASP A 191 1.11 -7.71 -13.17
C ASP A 191 1.19 -8.82 -14.22
N ASN A 192 1.67 -8.49 -15.41
CA ASN A 192 1.49 -9.20 -16.68
C ASN A 192 2.20 -10.57 -16.79
N ILE A 193 2.95 -11.01 -15.78
CA ILE A 193 3.67 -12.29 -15.83
C ILE A 193 2.97 -13.31 -14.92
N VAL A 194 1.95 -13.94 -15.45
CA VAL A 194 1.22 -14.98 -14.73
C VAL A 194 1.53 -16.35 -15.31
N SER A 195 2.13 -17.21 -14.49
CA SER A 195 2.33 -18.62 -14.90
C SER A 195 1.00 -19.38 -14.93
N LYS A 196 0.92 -20.43 -15.77
CA LYS A 196 -0.26 -21.31 -15.81
C LYS A 196 -0.61 -21.89 -14.43
N ALA A 197 0.39 -22.18 -13.61
CA ALA A 197 0.18 -22.69 -12.26
C ALA A 197 -0.56 -21.69 -11.36
N VAL A 198 -0.25 -20.40 -11.46
CA VAL A 198 -0.95 -19.34 -10.72
C VAL A 198 -2.38 -19.16 -11.24
N GLN A 199 -2.59 -19.26 -12.56
CA GLN A 199 -3.94 -19.21 -13.13
C GLN A 199 -4.82 -20.36 -12.61
N SER A 200 -4.32 -21.61 -12.68
CA SER A 200 -5.04 -22.78 -12.16
C SER A 200 -5.34 -22.66 -10.67
N PHE A 201 -4.40 -22.12 -9.87
CA PHE A 201 -4.61 -21.86 -8.45
C PHE A 201 -5.76 -20.86 -8.21
N LEU A 202 -5.81 -19.76 -8.97
CA LEU A 202 -6.89 -18.77 -8.83
C LEU A 202 -8.25 -19.32 -9.25
N GLU A 203 -8.29 -20.11 -10.34
CA GLU A 203 -9.51 -20.81 -10.81
C GLU A 203 -10.04 -21.79 -9.76
N GLU A 204 -9.16 -22.62 -9.18
CA GLU A 204 -9.50 -23.58 -8.12
C GLU A 204 -10.10 -22.88 -6.89
N HIS A 205 -9.59 -21.70 -6.54
CA HIS A 205 -10.09 -20.90 -5.41
C HIS A 205 -11.23 -19.96 -5.78
N GLN A 206 -11.74 -20.01 -7.02
CA GLN A 206 -12.81 -19.15 -7.53
C GLN A 206 -12.49 -17.65 -7.39
N ILE A 207 -11.24 -17.28 -7.55
CA ILE A 207 -10.78 -15.89 -7.51
C ILE A 207 -10.64 -15.40 -8.96
N GLY A 208 -11.45 -14.42 -9.34
CA GLY A 208 -11.33 -13.75 -10.63
C GLY A 208 -9.97 -13.06 -10.77
N MET A 209 -9.44 -13.01 -11.99
CA MET A 209 -8.13 -12.41 -12.24
C MET A 209 -8.23 -11.29 -13.27
N GLN A 210 -7.56 -10.18 -12.98
CA GLN A 210 -7.29 -9.12 -13.93
C GLN A 210 -5.79 -8.91 -14.05
N ILE A 211 -5.31 -9.00 -15.28
CA ILE A 211 -3.93 -8.68 -15.62
C ILE A 211 -3.86 -7.19 -15.95
N VAL A 212 -2.90 -6.48 -15.36
CA VAL A 212 -2.64 -5.07 -15.69
C VAL A 212 -1.91 -5.00 -17.01
N GLU A 213 -2.32 -4.09 -17.90
CA GLU A 213 -1.67 -3.89 -19.20
C GLU A 213 -0.18 -3.53 -19.04
N PRO A 214 0.69 -4.01 -19.93
CA PRO A 214 2.10 -3.63 -19.94
C PRO A 214 2.24 -2.11 -19.96
N HIS A 215 3.13 -1.58 -19.15
CA HIS A 215 3.42 -0.15 -18.99
C HIS A 215 2.36 0.68 -18.24
N ASN A 216 1.24 0.11 -17.80
CA ASN A 216 0.24 0.79 -16.99
C ASN A 216 0.36 0.48 -15.49
N HIS A 217 1.58 0.39 -14.97
CA HIS A 217 1.90 0.06 -13.57
C HIS A 217 1.20 0.97 -12.55
N ARG A 218 0.75 2.17 -12.96
CA ARG A 218 0.03 3.11 -12.07
C ARG A 218 -1.33 2.60 -11.61
N VAL A 219 -1.91 1.63 -12.32
CA VAL A 219 -3.20 1.01 -11.96
C VAL A 219 -3.02 -0.04 -10.86
N ASN A 220 -1.82 -0.63 -10.76
CA ASN A 220 -1.55 -1.63 -9.73
C ASN A 220 -1.35 -0.97 -8.37
N ALA A 221 -2.36 -1.08 -7.49
CA ALA A 221 -2.25 -0.59 -6.13
C ALA A 221 -1.21 -1.36 -5.30
N ALA A 222 -0.81 -2.57 -5.72
CA ALA A 222 0.25 -3.34 -5.08
C ALA A 222 1.61 -2.63 -5.17
N GLU A 223 1.94 -1.99 -6.29
CA GLU A 223 3.21 -1.25 -6.43
C GLU A 223 3.34 -0.16 -5.36
N ARG A 224 2.26 0.59 -5.13
CA ARG A 224 2.22 1.59 -4.05
C ARG A 224 2.27 0.97 -2.66
N ALA A 225 1.63 -0.19 -2.47
CA ALA A 225 1.68 -0.93 -1.22
C ALA A 225 3.11 -1.42 -0.93
N ILE A 226 3.80 -1.96 -1.93
CA ILE A 226 5.21 -2.35 -1.85
C ILE A 226 6.08 -1.15 -1.43
N GLN A 227 5.91 0.00 -2.10
CA GLN A 227 6.70 1.19 -1.76
C GLN A 227 6.42 1.63 -0.32
N THR A 228 5.15 1.67 0.08
CA THR A 228 4.74 2.04 1.44
C THR A 228 5.33 1.09 2.49
N PHE A 229 5.27 -0.22 2.22
CA PHE A 229 5.87 -1.22 3.11
C PHE A 229 7.39 -1.07 3.19
N LYS A 230 8.07 -0.91 2.06
CA LYS A 230 9.53 -0.70 2.03
C LYS A 230 9.96 0.52 2.82
N ASP A 231 9.27 1.66 2.62
CA ASP A 231 9.58 2.90 3.34
C ASP A 231 9.46 2.68 4.86
N HIS A 232 8.38 2.04 5.30
CA HIS A 232 8.14 1.72 6.69
C HIS A 232 9.17 0.72 7.25
N PHE A 233 9.46 -0.34 6.50
CA PHE A 233 10.39 -1.38 6.90
C PHE A 233 11.84 -0.87 7.01
N ILE A 234 12.28 -0.03 6.06
CA ILE A 234 13.59 0.62 6.11
C ILE A 234 13.70 1.55 7.33
N ALA A 235 12.63 2.29 7.65
CA ALA A 235 12.60 3.11 8.87
C ALA A 235 12.77 2.25 10.11
N GLY A 236 12.02 1.13 10.20
CA GLY A 236 12.13 0.17 11.29
C GLY A 236 13.53 -0.43 11.43
N LEU A 237 14.08 -0.99 10.33
CA LEU A 237 15.45 -1.52 10.32
C LEU A 237 16.50 -0.46 10.73
N SER A 238 16.25 0.81 10.41
CA SER A 238 17.14 1.91 10.81
C SER A 238 17.04 2.27 12.30
N THR A 239 16.05 1.72 13.01
CA THR A 239 15.90 1.89 14.48
C THR A 239 16.49 0.76 15.28
N THR A 240 16.83 -0.36 14.66
CA THR A 240 17.46 -1.49 15.35
C THR A 240 18.84 -1.08 15.88
N ASP A 241 19.34 -1.85 16.83
CA ASP A 241 20.70 -1.68 17.32
C ASP A 241 21.70 -1.79 16.17
N LYS A 242 22.84 -1.10 16.29
CA LYS A 242 23.91 -1.16 15.29
C LYS A 242 24.49 -2.54 15.10
N GLU A 243 24.48 -3.34 16.14
CA GLU A 243 24.95 -4.72 16.16
C GLU A 243 23.85 -5.73 15.71
N PHE A 244 22.66 -5.24 15.36
CA PHE A 244 21.56 -6.10 14.90
C PHE A 244 21.99 -6.82 13.61
N PRO A 245 21.97 -8.18 13.60
CA PRO A 245 22.36 -8.96 12.43
C PRO A 245 21.33 -8.75 11.32
N LEU A 246 21.69 -8.02 10.27
CA LEU A 246 20.79 -7.75 9.15
C LEU A 246 20.23 -9.02 8.49
N GLN A 247 20.87 -10.16 8.67
CA GLN A 247 20.37 -11.45 8.20
C GLN A 247 19.10 -11.92 8.93
N LEU A 248 18.70 -11.27 10.03
CA LEU A 248 17.46 -11.54 10.76
C LEU A 248 16.31 -10.59 10.35
N TRP A 249 16.45 -9.90 9.23
CA TRP A 249 15.44 -8.93 8.80
C TRP A 249 14.04 -9.53 8.62
N ASP A 250 13.95 -10.79 8.20
CA ASP A 250 12.69 -11.51 8.01
C ASP A 250 11.92 -11.76 9.30
N GLN A 251 12.60 -11.86 10.45
CA GLN A 251 11.99 -11.99 11.76
C GLN A 251 11.22 -10.71 12.21
N LEU A 252 11.49 -9.60 11.58
CA LEU A 252 10.82 -8.32 11.89
C LEU A 252 9.59 -8.07 11.00
N LEU A 253 9.29 -8.95 10.03
CA LEU A 253 8.23 -8.71 9.05
C LEU A 253 6.84 -8.66 9.68
N GLU A 254 6.55 -9.52 10.64
CA GLU A 254 5.26 -9.54 11.32
C GLU A 254 5.01 -8.24 12.06
N GLN A 255 5.96 -7.80 12.89
CA GLN A 255 5.87 -6.53 13.59
C GLN A 255 5.78 -5.32 12.64
N ALA A 256 6.52 -5.36 11.53
CA ALA A 256 6.44 -4.32 10.50
C ALA A 256 5.07 -4.26 9.83
N GLN A 257 4.51 -5.42 9.51
CA GLN A 257 3.17 -5.54 8.93
C GLN A 257 2.10 -4.99 9.88
N ASP A 258 2.14 -5.40 11.12
CA ASP A 258 1.15 -5.03 12.12
C ASP A 258 1.20 -3.55 12.45
N SER A 259 2.39 -3.03 12.74
CA SER A 259 2.58 -1.61 13.01
C SER A 259 2.17 -0.74 11.81
N LEU A 260 2.47 -1.17 10.57
CA LEU A 260 2.02 -0.47 9.38
C LEU A 260 0.49 -0.49 9.25
N ASN A 261 -0.15 -1.64 9.47
CA ASN A 261 -1.59 -1.79 9.36
C ASN A 261 -2.34 -1.04 10.48
N MET A 262 -1.73 -0.83 11.64
CA MET A 262 -2.24 0.08 12.68
C MET A 262 -2.27 1.54 12.22
N LEU A 263 -1.31 1.96 11.42
CA LEU A 263 -1.23 3.33 10.88
C LEU A 263 -2.21 3.59 9.73
N ARG A 264 -2.77 2.54 9.12
CA ARG A 264 -3.61 2.61 7.93
C ARG A 264 -5.09 2.53 8.30
N THR A 265 -5.86 3.52 7.88
CA THR A 265 -7.32 3.53 8.10
C THR A 265 -8.00 2.59 7.10
N SER A 266 -8.88 1.73 7.58
CA SER A 266 -9.69 0.85 6.73
C SER A 266 -10.66 1.65 5.85
N ARG A 267 -10.98 1.13 4.66
CA ARG A 267 -12.01 1.71 3.77
C ARG A 267 -13.41 1.21 4.10
N VAL A 268 -13.52 -0.04 4.55
CA VAL A 268 -14.81 -0.60 4.99
C VAL A 268 -15.32 0.10 6.25
N ASN A 269 -14.43 0.38 7.18
CA ASN A 269 -14.76 1.14 8.38
C ASN A 269 -13.68 2.18 8.70
N PRO A 270 -13.87 3.45 8.28
CA PRO A 270 -12.88 4.51 8.48
C PRO A 270 -12.59 4.88 9.95
N ARG A 271 -13.36 4.35 10.90
CA ARG A 271 -13.08 4.54 12.34
C ARG A 271 -12.03 3.56 12.87
N LEU A 272 -11.78 2.47 12.14
CA LEU A 272 -10.84 1.43 12.52
C LEU A 272 -9.59 1.47 11.65
N SER A 273 -8.48 0.99 12.18
CA SER A 273 -7.30 0.72 11.36
C SER A 273 -7.48 -0.58 10.57
N ALA A 274 -6.67 -0.78 9.55
CA ALA A 274 -6.60 -2.04 8.82
C ALA A 274 -6.29 -3.21 9.75
N TYR A 275 -5.43 -3.00 10.74
CA TYR A 275 -5.12 -3.99 11.78
C TYR A 275 -6.36 -4.37 12.59
N HIS A 276 -7.10 -3.39 13.13
CA HIS A 276 -8.28 -3.66 13.95
C HIS A 276 -9.42 -4.33 13.19
N VAL A 277 -9.53 -4.09 11.89
CA VAL A 277 -10.52 -4.76 11.04
C VAL A 277 -10.15 -6.23 10.80
N LEU A 278 -8.86 -6.56 10.76
CA LEU A 278 -8.38 -7.93 10.58
C LEU A 278 -8.32 -8.72 11.89
N GLU A 279 -7.80 -8.14 12.95
CA GLU A 279 -7.52 -8.83 14.20
C GLU A 279 -8.56 -8.58 15.30
N GLY A 280 -9.46 -7.63 15.09
CA GLY A 280 -10.40 -7.17 16.11
C GLY A 280 -9.76 -6.18 17.09
N PRO A 281 -10.52 -5.74 18.11
CA PRO A 281 -9.98 -4.89 19.16
C PRO A 281 -8.93 -5.67 19.94
N HIS A 282 -7.69 -5.22 19.86
CA HIS A 282 -6.57 -5.83 20.55
C HIS A 282 -6.15 -4.95 21.73
N ASP A 283 -6.09 -5.55 22.91
CA ASP A 283 -5.53 -4.92 24.10
C ASP A 283 -4.08 -5.38 24.23
N PHE A 284 -3.14 -4.45 24.09
CA PHE A 284 -1.70 -4.71 24.25
C PHE A 284 -1.25 -4.57 25.72
N ASN A 285 -2.18 -4.54 26.69
CA ASN A 285 -1.84 -4.53 28.12
C ASN A 285 -1.45 -5.91 28.62
#